data_960e1750c63d67982c6c151ae0f15be1
#
_entry.id   960e1750c63d67982c6c151ae0f15be1
#
_cell.length_a   1.000
_cell.length_b   1.000
_cell.length_c   1.000
_cell.angle_alpha   90.00
_cell.angle_beta   90.00
_cell.angle_gamma   90.00
#
_symmetry.space_group_name_H-M   'P 1'
#
loop_
_entity.id
_entity.type
_entity.pdbx_description
1 polymer ?
#
loop_
_entity_poly.entity_id
_entity_poly.type
_entity_poly.pdbx_seq_one_letter_code
_entity_poly.pdbx_strand_id
1 'polypeptide(L)'
;AKVQPLVKWAAYLPPEQGTPKAGELPTLYVAVVQDTSIPGDLATDTGIALANMTLAAWAKGVGSCIMGAINKPALTRLLGIEEPQKLAFMVAFGYPAHKSSIVPLTEQTGVKYYLDENRDYCVPKRSRDEIARYL
;
A
#
# COMPACT_ATOMS: atom_id res chain seq x y z
N ALA A 1 -10.53 0.08 -14.05
CA ALA A 1 -11.38 1.30 -14.07
C ALA A 1 -12.36 1.36 -12.87
N LYS A 2 -13.05 0.28 -12.49
CA LYS A 2 -14.11 0.31 -11.45
C LYS A 2 -13.58 0.42 -10.01
N VAL A 3 -12.36 -0.02 -9.73
CA VAL A 3 -11.75 0.01 -8.38
C VAL A 3 -11.20 1.41 -8.04
N GLN A 4 -10.66 2.11 -9.03
CA GLN A 4 -9.98 3.39 -8.87
C GLN A 4 -10.74 4.43 -8.01
N PRO A 5 -12.03 4.70 -8.22
CA PRO A 5 -12.76 5.69 -7.41
C PRO A 5 -13.07 5.21 -5.98
N LEU A 6 -12.83 3.94 -5.68
CA LEU A 6 -13.13 3.33 -4.38
C LEU A 6 -11.93 3.20 -3.46
N VAL A 7 -10.76 3.70 -3.87
CA VAL A 7 -9.52 3.69 -3.10
C VAL A 7 -9.01 5.12 -2.91
N LYS A 8 -8.30 5.36 -1.80
CA LYS A 8 -7.66 6.66 -1.52
C LYS A 8 -6.16 6.55 -1.77
N TRP A 9 -5.62 7.60 -2.37
CA TRP A 9 -4.21 7.71 -2.72
C TRP A 9 -3.48 8.66 -1.79
N ALA A 10 -2.19 8.36 -1.53
CA ALA A 10 -1.20 9.25 -0.92
C ALA A 10 -1.76 10.19 0.16
N ALA A 11 -2.27 9.62 1.26
CA ALA A 11 -3.04 10.34 2.29
C ALA A 11 -2.33 11.55 2.94
N TYR A 12 -0.99 11.64 2.81
CA TYR A 12 -0.21 12.76 3.36
C TYR A 12 0.07 13.87 2.34
N LEU A 13 -0.29 13.66 1.08
CA LEU A 13 -0.13 14.66 0.03
C LEU A 13 -1.47 15.33 -0.29
N PRO A 14 -1.45 16.59 -0.77
CA PRO A 14 -2.62 17.21 -1.37
C PRO A 14 -3.16 16.34 -2.53
N PRO A 15 -4.48 16.28 -2.74
CA PRO A 15 -5.07 15.42 -3.76
C PRO A 15 -4.51 15.61 -5.18
N GLU A 16 -4.16 16.84 -5.54
CA GLU A 16 -3.57 17.20 -6.84
C GLU A 16 -2.16 16.64 -7.06
N GLN A 17 -1.46 16.31 -5.96
CA GLN A 17 -0.12 15.71 -5.99
C GLN A 17 -0.16 14.19 -5.79
N GLY A 18 -1.08 13.72 -4.94
CA GLY A 18 -1.13 12.33 -4.52
C GLY A 18 -2.03 11.44 -5.39
N THR A 19 -2.96 12.02 -6.15
CA THR A 19 -3.85 11.23 -7.01
C THR A 19 -3.19 10.95 -8.36
N PRO A 20 -3.09 9.67 -8.78
CA PRO A 20 -2.52 9.31 -10.07
C PRO A 20 -3.30 9.95 -11.23
N LYS A 21 -2.59 10.51 -12.21
CA LYS A 21 -3.16 11.03 -13.45
C LYS A 21 -3.48 9.90 -14.43
N ALA A 22 -4.19 10.25 -15.50
CA ALA A 22 -4.36 9.34 -16.62
C ALA A 22 -2.98 8.90 -17.16
N GLY A 23 -2.74 7.57 -17.26
CA GLY A 23 -1.44 7.01 -17.62
C GLY A 23 -0.52 6.65 -16.45
N GLU A 24 -0.80 7.14 -15.24
CA GLU A 24 -0.07 6.80 -14.00
C GLU A 24 -0.82 5.75 -13.16
N LEU A 25 -1.97 5.29 -13.64
CA LEU A 25 -2.81 4.35 -12.90
C LEU A 25 -2.17 2.96 -12.82
N PRO A 26 -2.32 2.26 -11.69
CA PRO A 26 -1.89 0.87 -11.59
C PRO A 26 -2.55 -0.01 -12.64
N THR A 27 -1.81 -0.95 -13.15
CA THR A 27 -2.30 -1.90 -14.16
C THR A 27 -3.04 -3.09 -13.56
N LEU A 28 -2.81 -3.38 -12.27
CA LEU A 28 -3.41 -4.48 -11.55
C LEU A 28 -3.81 -4.07 -10.13
N TYR A 29 -4.99 -4.52 -9.70
CA TYR A 29 -5.42 -4.51 -8.31
C TYR A 29 -5.68 -5.93 -7.83
N VAL A 30 -5.17 -6.25 -6.66
CA VAL A 30 -5.41 -7.52 -5.97
C VAL A 30 -6.21 -7.25 -4.70
N ALA A 31 -7.34 -7.93 -4.55
CA ALA A 31 -8.11 -7.94 -3.30
C ALA A 31 -7.55 -9.01 -2.37
N VAL A 32 -7.20 -8.62 -1.16
CA VAL A 32 -6.77 -9.54 -0.11
C VAL A 32 -7.97 -9.82 0.78
N VAL A 33 -8.39 -11.08 0.77
CA VAL A 33 -9.62 -11.54 1.41
C VAL A 33 -9.26 -12.52 2.52
N GLN A 34 -9.90 -12.38 3.66
CA GLN A 34 -9.81 -13.30 4.80
C GLN A 34 -11.03 -14.22 4.81
N ASP A 35 -10.83 -15.50 5.04
CA ASP A 35 -11.91 -16.44 5.31
C ASP A 35 -12.10 -16.54 6.83
N THR A 36 -13.16 -15.95 7.35
CA THR A 36 -13.43 -15.86 8.79
C THR A 36 -13.94 -17.17 9.39
N SER A 37 -14.22 -18.19 8.57
CA SER A 37 -14.55 -19.53 9.04
C SER A 37 -13.31 -20.33 9.47
N ILE A 38 -12.13 -19.91 9.01
CA ILE A 38 -10.85 -20.54 9.38
C ILE A 38 -10.38 -19.97 10.70
N PRO A 39 -10.22 -20.80 11.75
CA PRO A 39 -9.72 -20.33 13.04
C PRO A 39 -8.24 -19.94 12.95
N GLY A 40 -7.84 -18.91 13.68
CA GLY A 40 -6.46 -18.45 13.75
C GLY A 40 -6.31 -16.93 13.73
N ASP A 41 -5.06 -16.46 13.67
CA ASP A 41 -4.74 -15.05 13.58
C ASP A 41 -4.68 -14.58 12.11
N LEU A 42 -5.85 -14.31 11.57
CA LEU A 42 -5.98 -13.82 10.19
C LEU A 42 -5.22 -12.52 9.93
N ALA A 43 -4.95 -11.72 10.95
CA ALA A 43 -4.19 -10.47 10.78
C ALA A 43 -2.71 -10.76 10.51
N THR A 44 -2.11 -11.69 11.26
CA THR A 44 -0.73 -12.13 11.03
C THR A 44 -0.57 -12.77 9.66
N ASP A 45 -1.44 -13.71 9.29
CA ASP A 45 -1.40 -14.37 7.98
C ASP A 45 -1.53 -13.38 6.82
N THR A 46 -2.44 -12.41 6.97
CA THR A 46 -2.62 -11.33 5.99
C THR A 46 -1.35 -10.50 5.85
N GLY A 47 -0.69 -10.13 6.95
CA GLY A 47 0.56 -9.39 6.94
C GLY A 47 1.70 -10.13 6.23
N ILE A 48 1.84 -11.43 6.51
CA ILE A 48 2.83 -12.31 5.86
C ILE A 48 2.55 -12.43 4.36
N ALA A 49 1.30 -12.65 3.96
CA ALA A 49 0.90 -12.75 2.56
C ALA A 49 1.20 -11.43 1.80
N LEU A 50 0.85 -10.28 2.38
CA LEU A 50 1.13 -8.96 1.82
C LEU A 50 2.64 -8.72 1.65
N ALA A 51 3.44 -9.04 2.67
CA ALA A 51 4.89 -8.87 2.62
C ALA A 51 5.53 -9.71 1.52
N ASN A 52 5.19 -11.00 1.44
CA ASN A 52 5.71 -11.90 0.41
C ASN A 52 5.30 -11.46 -1.01
N MET A 53 4.03 -11.09 -1.20
CA MET A 53 3.49 -10.66 -2.50
C MET A 53 4.20 -9.40 -3.01
N THR A 54 4.35 -8.39 -2.15
CA THR A 54 4.97 -7.12 -2.52
C THR A 54 6.47 -7.27 -2.75
N LEU A 55 7.16 -8.09 -1.96
CA LEU A 55 8.58 -8.38 -2.13
C LEU A 55 8.84 -9.17 -3.44
N ALA A 56 8.02 -10.17 -3.73
CA ALA A 56 8.12 -10.93 -4.98
C ALA A 56 7.86 -10.05 -6.23
N ALA A 57 6.92 -9.10 -6.13
CA ALA A 57 6.66 -8.12 -7.19
C ALA A 57 7.87 -7.20 -7.39
N TRP A 58 8.43 -6.68 -6.30
CA TRP A 58 9.60 -5.80 -6.34
C TRP A 58 10.83 -6.48 -6.95
N ALA A 59 11.06 -7.76 -6.64
CA ALA A 59 12.14 -8.55 -7.25
C ALA A 59 12.04 -8.67 -8.78
N LYS A 60 10.85 -8.36 -9.35
CA LYS A 60 10.57 -8.32 -10.79
C LYS A 60 10.48 -6.88 -11.34
N GLY A 61 10.86 -5.89 -10.57
CA GLY A 61 10.76 -4.47 -10.94
C GLY A 61 9.33 -3.90 -10.90
N VAL A 62 8.38 -4.62 -10.30
CA VAL A 62 6.99 -4.18 -10.16
C VAL A 62 6.80 -3.50 -8.81
N GLY A 63 6.40 -2.24 -8.83
CA GLY A 63 6.03 -1.49 -7.64
C GLY A 63 4.67 -1.91 -7.10
N SER A 64 4.44 -1.67 -5.81
CA SER A 64 3.19 -2.01 -5.15
C SER A 64 2.79 -0.97 -4.10
N CYS A 65 1.49 -0.86 -3.86
CA CYS A 65 0.92 -0.06 -2.78
C CYS A 65 -0.15 -0.85 -2.05
N ILE A 66 0.06 -1.12 -0.76
CA ILE A 66 -0.94 -1.74 0.12
C ILE A 66 -1.91 -0.65 0.57
N MET A 67 -3.18 -0.82 0.28
CA MET A 67 -4.22 0.19 0.46
C MET A 67 -5.22 -0.26 1.53
N GLY A 68 -5.16 0.40 2.70
CA GLY A 68 -6.14 0.21 3.79
C GLY A 68 -7.27 1.26 3.76
N ALA A 69 -6.97 2.47 3.24
CA ALA A 69 -7.95 3.55 3.08
C ALA A 69 -8.81 3.33 1.83
N ILE A 70 -9.77 2.42 1.92
CA ILE A 70 -10.61 1.95 0.83
C ILE A 70 -12.10 1.97 1.22
N ASN A 71 -12.98 2.12 0.25
CA ASN A 71 -14.41 1.96 0.47
C ASN A 71 -14.76 0.47 0.49
N LYS A 72 -14.54 -0.18 1.66
CA LYS A 72 -14.77 -1.62 1.82
C LYS A 72 -16.17 -2.07 1.41
N PRO A 73 -17.28 -1.41 1.84
CA PRO A 73 -18.63 -1.87 1.45
C PRO A 73 -18.86 -1.85 -0.07
N ALA A 74 -18.40 -0.81 -0.74
CA ALA A 74 -18.53 -0.69 -2.18
C ALA A 74 -17.69 -1.71 -2.94
N LEU A 75 -16.44 -1.94 -2.48
CA LEU A 75 -15.54 -2.94 -3.06
C LEU A 75 -16.03 -4.36 -2.83
N THR A 76 -16.53 -4.68 -1.64
CA THR A 76 -17.12 -5.98 -1.31
C THR A 76 -18.26 -6.31 -2.28
N ARG A 77 -19.19 -5.36 -2.50
CA ARG A 77 -20.28 -5.53 -3.49
C ARG A 77 -19.75 -5.66 -4.93
N LEU A 78 -18.81 -4.80 -5.31
CA LEU A 78 -18.23 -4.80 -6.66
C LEU A 78 -17.55 -6.12 -7.00
N LEU A 79 -16.89 -6.75 -6.02
CA LEU A 79 -16.08 -7.97 -6.18
C LEU A 79 -16.88 -9.23 -5.88
N GLY A 80 -18.12 -9.13 -5.42
CA GLY A 80 -18.95 -10.28 -5.06
C GLY A 80 -18.40 -11.08 -3.87
N ILE A 81 -17.80 -10.37 -2.90
CA ILE A 81 -17.27 -11.00 -1.68
C ILE A 81 -18.44 -11.18 -0.71
N GLU A 82 -18.68 -12.41 -0.29
CA GLU A 82 -19.77 -12.80 0.61
C GLU A 82 -19.21 -13.55 1.83
N GLU A 83 -19.99 -13.56 2.93
CA GLU A 83 -19.65 -14.36 4.11
C GLU A 83 -19.40 -15.84 3.74
N PRO A 84 -18.40 -16.49 4.33
CA PRO A 84 -17.55 -16.03 5.44
C PRO A 84 -16.32 -15.19 5.02
N GLN A 85 -16.26 -14.74 3.78
CA GLN A 85 -15.14 -13.95 3.27
C GLN A 85 -15.27 -12.47 3.64
N LYS A 86 -14.13 -11.84 3.95
CA LYS A 86 -14.05 -10.43 4.33
C LYS A 86 -12.89 -9.73 3.63
N LEU A 87 -13.16 -8.61 2.96
CA LEU A 87 -12.13 -7.80 2.34
C LEU A 87 -11.25 -7.15 3.42
N ALA A 88 -9.96 -7.48 3.43
CA ALA A 88 -8.97 -6.89 4.31
C ALA A 88 -8.31 -5.66 3.68
N PHE A 89 -7.67 -5.84 2.53
CA PHE A 89 -6.91 -4.81 1.81
C PHE A 89 -7.13 -4.90 0.30
N MET A 90 -6.82 -3.80 -0.38
CA MET A 90 -6.48 -3.81 -1.81
C MET A 90 -4.99 -3.61 -1.96
N VAL A 91 -4.37 -4.23 -2.95
CA VAL A 91 -2.99 -3.96 -3.34
C VAL A 91 -2.97 -3.52 -4.79
N ALA A 92 -2.40 -2.35 -5.04
CA ALA A 92 -2.17 -1.85 -6.38
C ALA A 92 -0.76 -2.26 -6.85
N PHE A 93 -0.63 -2.68 -8.12
CA PHE A 93 0.64 -3.05 -8.74
C PHE A 93 0.81 -2.33 -10.08
N GLY A 94 2.05 -1.96 -10.39
CA GLY A 94 2.42 -1.32 -11.65
C GLY A 94 3.92 -1.08 -11.73
N TYR A 95 4.40 -0.75 -12.90
CA TYR A 95 5.79 -0.29 -13.03
C TYR A 95 5.90 1.13 -12.46
N PRO A 96 6.91 1.40 -11.59
CA PRO A 96 7.08 2.70 -10.97
C PRO A 96 7.32 3.79 -12.01
N ALA A 97 6.55 4.88 -11.93
CA ALA A 97 6.73 6.07 -12.76
C ALA A 97 7.58 7.15 -12.06
N HIS A 98 7.96 6.93 -10.80
CA HIS A 98 8.79 7.81 -9.97
C HIS A 98 9.70 6.97 -9.09
N LYS A 99 10.67 7.59 -8.46
CA LYS A 99 11.54 6.96 -7.47
C LYS A 99 10.96 7.12 -6.06
N SER A 100 11.38 6.26 -5.16
CA SER A 100 11.10 6.37 -3.74
C SER A 100 12.39 6.17 -2.97
N SER A 101 12.71 7.10 -2.08
CA SER A 101 13.93 7.09 -1.26
C SER A 101 13.59 7.04 0.20
N ILE A 102 14.35 6.27 0.97
CA ILE A 102 14.34 6.34 2.43
C ILE A 102 15.18 7.53 2.86
N VAL A 103 14.61 8.39 3.70
CA VAL A 103 15.32 9.51 4.33
C VAL A 103 15.30 9.36 5.85
N PRO A 104 16.29 9.92 6.58
CA PRO A 104 16.29 9.85 8.04
C PRO A 104 15.03 10.50 8.64
N LEU A 105 14.44 9.83 9.64
CA LEU A 105 13.42 10.41 10.47
C LEU A 105 14.08 11.40 11.45
N THR A 106 13.70 12.65 11.38
CA THR A 106 14.14 13.72 12.29
C THR A 106 12.93 14.52 12.78
N GLU A 107 13.12 15.41 13.73
CA GLU A 107 12.06 16.33 14.16
C GLU A 107 11.58 17.23 13.00
N GLN A 108 12.47 17.59 12.08
CA GLN A 108 12.15 18.42 10.92
C GLN A 108 11.39 17.65 9.84
N THR A 109 11.82 16.43 9.53
CA THR A 109 11.15 15.60 8.49
C THR A 109 9.82 15.05 8.98
N GLY A 110 9.70 14.75 10.28
CA GLY A 110 8.54 14.07 10.83
C GLY A 110 8.34 12.67 10.22
N VAL A 111 7.17 12.10 10.44
CA VAL A 111 6.83 10.71 9.99
C VAL A 111 6.14 10.67 8.63
N LYS A 112 5.74 11.82 8.08
CA LYS A 112 4.97 11.88 6.84
C LYS A 112 5.92 11.87 5.63
N TYR A 113 5.63 11.02 4.65
CA TYR A 113 6.32 11.11 3.37
C TYR A 113 5.94 12.41 2.63
N TYR A 114 6.85 12.87 1.79
CA TYR A 114 6.70 14.07 0.97
C TYR A 114 7.33 13.84 -0.41
N LEU A 115 7.08 14.75 -1.34
CA LEU A 115 7.72 14.78 -2.65
C LEU A 115 8.88 15.78 -2.63
N ASP A 116 9.99 15.41 -3.25
CA ASP A 116 11.08 16.33 -3.55
C ASP A 116 10.79 17.20 -4.79
N GLU A 117 11.75 17.98 -5.22
CA GLU A 117 11.66 18.87 -6.39
C GLU A 117 11.45 18.13 -7.70
N ASN A 118 11.88 16.86 -7.78
CA ASN A 118 11.69 15.97 -8.94
C ASN A 118 10.38 15.20 -8.88
N ARG A 119 9.56 15.43 -7.83
CA ARG A 119 8.34 14.66 -7.52
C ARG A 119 8.60 13.19 -7.17
N ASP A 120 9.80 12.87 -6.73
CA ASP A 120 10.14 11.56 -6.17
C ASP A 120 9.75 11.49 -4.69
N TYR A 121 9.31 10.34 -4.23
CA TYR A 121 8.86 10.16 -2.85
C TYR A 121 10.03 10.05 -1.87
N CYS A 122 10.04 10.90 -0.86
CA CYS A 122 10.92 10.83 0.29
C CYS A 122 10.16 10.26 1.48
N VAL A 123 10.58 9.09 1.98
CA VAL A 123 9.89 8.35 3.03
C VAL A 123 10.75 8.33 4.31
N PRO A 124 10.40 9.11 5.36
CA PRO A 124 11.15 9.11 6.60
C PRO A 124 11.10 7.75 7.32
N LYS A 125 12.25 7.24 7.72
CA LYS A 125 12.39 5.98 8.46
C LYS A 125 13.38 6.14 9.61
N ARG A 126 13.09 5.46 10.71
CA ARG A 126 14.05 5.30 11.81
C ARG A 126 15.27 4.53 11.34
N SER A 127 16.43 4.83 11.93
CA SER A 127 17.65 4.07 11.66
C SER A 127 17.52 2.63 12.17
N ARG A 128 18.39 1.76 11.66
CA ARG A 128 18.45 0.38 12.12
C ARG A 128 18.76 0.29 13.61
N ASP A 129 19.68 1.13 14.10
CA ASP A 129 20.13 1.14 15.50
C ASP A 129 19.04 1.59 16.47
N GLU A 130 18.05 2.36 15.99
CA GLU A 130 16.88 2.73 16.79
C GLU A 130 15.85 1.62 16.93
N ILE A 131 15.78 0.67 15.99
CA ILE A 131 14.71 -0.33 15.91
C ILE A 131 15.18 -1.77 16.15
N ALA A 132 16.49 -2.02 16.16
CA ALA A 132 17.06 -3.36 16.37
C ALA A 132 18.10 -3.33 17.49
N ARG A 133 18.09 -4.37 18.32
CA ARG A 133 19.15 -4.65 19.32
C ARG A 133 19.78 -5.98 18.98
N TYR A 134 21.10 -6.00 19.01
CA TYR A 134 21.90 -7.23 18.91
C TYR A 134 22.36 -7.59 20.31
N LEU A 135 22.05 -8.79 20.76
CA LEU A 135 22.47 -9.37 22.05
C LEU A 135 23.80 -10.11 21.87
#